data_e25095f2a48bcc2c0e54f1592b977c4c
#
_entry.id   e25095f2a48bcc2c0e54f1592b977c4c
#
_cell.length_a   1.000
_cell.length_b   1.000
_cell.length_c   1.000
_cell.angle_alpha   90.00
_cell.angle_beta   90.00
_cell.angle_gamma   90.00
#
_symmetry.space_group_name_H-M   'P 1'
#
loop_
_entity.id
_entity.type
_entity.pdbx_description
1 polymer ?
#
loop_
_entity_poly.entity_id
_entity_poly.type
_entity_poly.pdbx_seq_one_letter_code
_entity_poly.pdbx_strand_id
1 'polypeptide(L)'
;MQPSRKHGGCAGPTDAGGCSTLTPACIAGIYPYILKTKCYCTSLRIAARKVTALYDAALAPVGVNVAQFGMLRRIDRAGEVSITDLARLCALDRSTTGRNVKVLERMGMVKSLPGQDQREASISLSRSGQRALAEGDRHWLSAQAQIEAKLGANRASALFALAAEL
;
A
#
# COMPACT_ATOMS: atom_id res chain seq x y z
N MET A 1 29.25 11.29 43.91
CA MET A 1 27.96 10.91 44.52
C MET A 1 26.93 10.80 43.37
N GLN A 2 26.75 9.61 42.84
CA GLN A 2 25.80 9.33 41.71
C GLN A 2 24.55 8.67 42.29
N PRO A 3 23.34 9.04 41.87
CA PRO A 3 22.13 8.32 42.30
C PRO A 3 21.88 7.11 41.38
N SER A 4 21.69 5.98 42.02
CA SER A 4 21.38 4.67 41.48
C SER A 4 20.08 4.64 40.66
N ARG A 5 20.14 4.12 39.43
CA ARG A 5 18.95 3.77 38.63
C ARG A 5 18.33 2.48 39.17
N LYS A 6 17.11 2.55 39.64
CA LYS A 6 16.28 1.38 39.91
C LYS A 6 15.70 0.86 38.61
N HIS A 7 16.06 -0.37 38.22
CA HIS A 7 15.41 -1.14 37.18
C HIS A 7 14.08 -1.67 37.73
N GLY A 8 12.98 -1.13 37.22
CA GLY A 8 11.66 -1.72 37.40
C GLY A 8 11.46 -2.84 36.38
N GLY A 9 11.46 -4.09 36.85
CA GLY A 9 11.16 -5.24 36.01
C GLY A 9 9.68 -5.28 35.63
N CYS A 10 9.38 -5.37 34.33
CA CYS A 10 8.07 -5.76 33.87
C CYS A 10 8.01 -7.29 33.81
N ALA A 11 7.25 -7.89 34.75
CA ALA A 11 6.86 -9.29 34.65
C ALA A 11 5.86 -9.45 33.49
N GLY A 12 6.19 -10.28 32.51
CA GLY A 12 5.28 -10.64 31.41
C GLY A 12 4.32 -11.75 31.87
N PRO A 13 3.08 -11.75 31.41
CA PRO A 13 2.25 -12.95 31.43
C PRO A 13 2.57 -13.79 30.20
N THR A 14 3.01 -15.03 30.45
CA THR A 14 3.03 -16.13 29.49
C THR A 14 1.59 -16.53 29.21
N ASP A 15 1.06 -16.27 28.01
CA ASP A 15 0.03 -17.11 27.41
C ASP A 15 0.08 -16.99 25.89
N ALA A 16 0.15 -18.17 25.25
CA ALA A 16 0.16 -18.37 23.81
C ALA A 16 -1.26 -18.10 23.24
N GLY A 17 -1.46 -16.94 22.68
CA GLY A 17 -2.66 -16.61 21.92
C GLY A 17 -2.31 -15.54 20.90
N GLY A 18 -2.34 -15.90 19.60
CA GLY A 18 -1.96 -15.02 18.49
C GLY A 18 -2.77 -13.73 18.50
N CYS A 19 -2.10 -12.63 18.79
CA CYS A 19 -2.67 -11.29 18.69
C CYS A 19 -2.68 -10.84 17.23
N SER A 20 -3.73 -11.21 16.50
CA SER A 20 -3.94 -10.82 15.09
C SER A 20 -4.63 -9.46 14.92
N THR A 21 -4.84 -8.70 15.98
CA THR A 21 -5.45 -7.36 15.91
C THR A 21 -4.63 -6.36 16.70
N LEU A 22 -3.92 -5.49 15.97
CA LEU A 22 -3.33 -4.29 16.54
C LEU A 22 -4.48 -3.40 17.05
N THR A 23 -4.79 -3.50 18.34
CA THR A 23 -5.79 -2.64 18.97
C THR A 23 -5.33 -1.18 18.95
N PRO A 24 -6.26 -0.21 18.87
CA PRO A 24 -5.94 1.22 18.90
C PRO A 24 -5.08 1.64 20.10
N ALA A 25 -5.14 0.91 21.21
CA ALA A 25 -4.36 1.15 22.42
C ALA A 25 -2.85 0.86 22.26
N CYS A 26 -2.47 -0.17 21.47
CA CYS A 26 -1.04 -0.46 21.21
C CYS A 26 -0.39 0.61 20.31
N ILE A 27 -1.18 1.27 19.48
CA ILE A 27 -0.72 2.34 18.59
C ILE A 27 -0.58 3.66 19.34
N ALA A 28 -1.40 3.91 20.35
CA ALA A 28 -1.39 5.15 21.14
C ALA A 28 -0.07 5.36 21.94
N GLY A 29 0.64 4.29 22.32
CA GLY A 29 1.88 4.38 23.09
C GLY A 29 3.11 4.84 22.32
N ILE A 30 3.12 4.72 20.99
CA ILE A 30 4.28 5.05 20.16
C ILE A 30 4.18 6.48 19.57
N TYR A 31 2.97 7.05 19.49
CA TYR A 31 2.70 8.33 18.84
C TYR A 31 3.05 9.62 19.58
N PRO A 32 3.06 9.72 20.93
CA PRO A 32 3.30 11.00 21.59
C PRO A 32 4.71 11.54 21.38
N TYR A 33 5.71 10.69 21.11
CA TYR A 33 7.07 11.14 20.83
C TYR A 33 7.22 11.71 19.41
N ILE A 34 6.52 11.15 18.44
CA ILE A 34 6.58 11.57 17.02
C ILE A 34 5.87 12.91 16.82
N LEU A 35 4.84 13.22 17.61
CA LEU A 35 4.11 14.50 17.54
C LEU A 35 4.89 15.67 18.13
N LYS A 36 5.93 15.42 18.94
CA LYS A 36 6.79 16.48 19.49
C LYS A 36 7.77 17.04 18.44
N THR A 37 8.14 16.26 17.44
CA THR A 37 8.95 16.71 16.32
C THR A 37 8.02 16.94 15.11
N LYS A 38 7.72 18.19 14.76
CA LYS A 38 6.90 18.55 13.59
C LYS A 38 7.63 18.24 12.28
N CYS A 39 7.94 16.98 12.03
CA CYS A 39 8.57 16.53 10.79
C CYS A 39 7.50 16.18 9.77
N TYR A 40 7.38 16.95 8.71
CA TYR A 40 6.42 16.73 7.62
C TYR A 40 6.59 15.36 6.97
N CYS A 41 7.83 14.93 6.67
CA CYS A 41 8.11 13.63 6.09
C CYS A 41 7.59 12.48 6.99
N THR A 42 7.85 12.54 8.29
CA THR A 42 7.36 11.53 9.24
C THR A 42 5.84 11.51 9.29
N SER A 43 5.19 12.66 9.32
CA SER A 43 3.73 12.79 9.35
C SER A 43 3.08 12.22 8.09
N LEU A 44 3.62 12.54 6.90
CA LEU A 44 3.16 12.00 5.62
C LEU A 44 3.33 10.49 5.54
N ARG A 45 4.47 9.95 5.97
CA ARG A 45 4.70 8.50 6.01
C ARG A 45 3.75 7.76 6.95
N ILE A 46 3.39 8.36 8.08
CA ILE A 46 2.41 7.80 9.00
C ILE A 46 1.02 7.82 8.36
N ALA A 47 0.62 8.94 7.77
CA ALA A 47 -0.66 9.06 7.08
C ALA A 47 -0.76 8.05 5.93
N ALA A 48 0.26 7.97 5.08
CA ALA A 48 0.32 7.01 3.98
C ALA A 48 0.16 5.57 4.46
N ARG A 49 0.89 5.15 5.53
CA ARG A 49 0.74 3.80 6.09
C ARG A 49 -0.68 3.51 6.59
N LYS A 50 -1.33 4.48 7.25
CA LYS A 50 -2.71 4.32 7.74
C LYS A 50 -3.70 4.17 6.59
N VAL A 51 -3.55 4.98 5.56
CA VAL A 51 -4.40 4.91 4.36
C VAL A 51 -4.15 3.61 3.61
N THR A 52 -2.89 3.21 3.40
CA THR A 52 -2.53 1.92 2.80
C THR A 52 -3.19 0.75 3.52
N ALA A 53 -3.13 0.72 4.86
CA ALA A 53 -3.73 -0.36 5.65
C ALA A 53 -5.27 -0.45 5.47
N LEU A 54 -5.96 0.67 5.28
CA LEU A 54 -7.40 0.67 5.00
C LEU A 54 -7.72 0.05 3.63
N TYR A 55 -6.94 0.41 2.60
CA TYR A 55 -7.09 -0.20 1.28
C TYR A 55 -6.72 -1.68 1.27
N ASP A 56 -5.62 -2.05 1.92
CA ASP A 56 -5.16 -3.44 1.96
C ASP A 56 -6.19 -4.32 2.68
N ALA A 57 -6.79 -3.85 3.77
CA ALA A 57 -7.87 -4.54 4.45
C ALA A 57 -9.11 -4.70 3.55
N ALA A 58 -9.48 -3.66 2.79
CA ALA A 58 -10.61 -3.72 1.87
C ALA A 58 -10.36 -4.67 0.68
N LEU A 59 -9.12 -4.72 0.17
CA LEU A 59 -8.73 -5.55 -0.97
C LEU A 59 -8.33 -6.98 -0.59
N ALA A 60 -8.23 -7.29 0.70
CA ALA A 60 -7.87 -8.63 1.18
C ALA A 60 -8.74 -9.76 0.60
N PRO A 61 -10.08 -9.61 0.41
CA PRO A 61 -10.90 -10.65 -0.20
C PRO A 61 -10.49 -11.00 -1.63
N VAL A 62 -9.87 -10.06 -2.35
CA VAL A 62 -9.38 -10.24 -3.73
C VAL A 62 -7.96 -10.80 -3.77
N GLY A 63 -7.30 -10.88 -2.61
CA GLY A 63 -5.94 -11.42 -2.46
C GLY A 63 -4.83 -10.50 -2.94
N VAL A 64 -5.09 -9.18 -3.06
CA VAL A 64 -4.09 -8.17 -3.47
C VAL A 64 -4.00 -7.03 -2.46
N ASN A 65 -2.86 -6.39 -2.39
CA ASN A 65 -2.69 -5.13 -1.68
C ASN A 65 -2.93 -3.93 -2.62
N VAL A 66 -3.04 -2.72 -2.07
CA VAL A 66 -3.33 -1.50 -2.85
C VAL A 66 -2.28 -1.19 -3.91
N ALA A 67 -1.00 -1.49 -3.66
CA ALA A 67 0.07 -1.28 -4.63
C ALA A 67 -0.07 -2.23 -5.83
N GLN A 68 -0.36 -3.50 -5.57
CA GLN A 68 -0.65 -4.51 -6.58
C GLN A 68 -1.90 -4.16 -7.39
N PHE A 69 -2.97 -3.79 -6.70
CA PHE A 69 -4.22 -3.37 -7.33
C PHE A 69 -4.02 -2.14 -8.22
N GLY A 70 -3.28 -1.14 -7.74
CA GLY A 70 -2.92 0.03 -8.52
C GLY A 70 -2.09 -0.29 -9.77
N MET A 71 -1.22 -1.30 -9.70
CA MET A 71 -0.45 -1.79 -10.86
C MET A 71 -1.35 -2.50 -11.86
N LEU A 72 -2.27 -3.38 -11.42
CA LEU A 72 -3.25 -4.04 -12.30
C LEU A 72 -4.10 -3.03 -13.05
N ARG A 73 -4.59 -1.97 -12.38
CA ARG A 73 -5.36 -0.89 -13.03
C ARG A 73 -4.57 -0.15 -14.12
N ARG A 74 -3.26 0.03 -13.95
CA ARG A 74 -2.41 0.67 -14.95
C ARG A 74 -2.15 -0.23 -16.14
N ILE A 75 -1.93 -1.52 -15.91
CA ILE A 75 -1.80 -2.52 -16.98
C ILE A 75 -3.11 -2.62 -17.76
N ASP A 76 -4.26 -2.66 -17.09
CA ASP A 76 -5.57 -2.70 -17.76
C ASP A 76 -5.78 -1.52 -18.70
N ARG A 77 -5.51 -0.30 -18.20
CA ARG A 77 -5.65 0.93 -19.01
C ARG A 77 -4.70 0.99 -20.22
N ALA A 78 -3.53 0.40 -20.08
CA ALA A 78 -2.54 0.36 -21.17
C ALA A 78 -2.79 -0.78 -22.16
N GLY A 79 -3.54 -1.82 -21.77
CA GLY A 79 -3.72 -3.07 -22.52
C GLY A 79 -2.46 -3.93 -22.46
N GLU A 80 -1.44 -3.54 -23.22
CA GLU A 80 -0.08 -4.12 -23.19
C GLU A 80 0.94 -3.02 -22.86
N VAL A 81 1.88 -3.32 -21.98
CA VAL A 81 2.84 -2.32 -21.50
C VAL A 81 4.21 -2.94 -21.23
N SER A 82 5.29 -2.23 -21.60
CA SER A 82 6.65 -2.62 -21.25
C SER A 82 6.91 -2.41 -19.75
N ILE A 83 7.90 -3.12 -19.16
CA ILE A 83 8.33 -2.88 -17.76
C ILE A 83 8.77 -1.43 -17.56
N THR A 84 9.41 -0.85 -18.57
CA THR A 84 9.91 0.54 -18.54
C THR A 84 8.76 1.54 -18.46
N ASP A 85 7.75 1.38 -19.29
CA ASP A 85 6.58 2.27 -19.30
C ASP A 85 5.70 2.06 -18.07
N LEU A 86 5.55 0.81 -17.63
CA LEU A 86 4.84 0.52 -16.38
C LEU A 86 5.54 1.17 -15.17
N ALA A 87 6.88 1.20 -15.15
CA ALA A 87 7.65 1.88 -14.12
C ALA A 87 7.34 3.40 -14.10
N ARG A 88 7.29 4.04 -15.27
CA ARG A 88 6.88 5.46 -15.39
C ARG A 88 5.44 5.66 -14.90
N LEU A 89 4.50 4.82 -15.34
CA LEU A 89 3.09 4.90 -14.94
C LEU A 89 2.90 4.70 -13.41
N CYS A 90 3.76 3.92 -12.79
CA CYS A 90 3.71 3.66 -11.34
C CYS A 90 4.54 4.64 -10.51
N ALA A 91 5.30 5.55 -11.14
CA ALA A 91 6.31 6.40 -10.49
C ALA A 91 7.29 5.56 -9.63
N LEU A 92 7.75 4.43 -10.17
CA LEU A 92 8.67 3.50 -9.54
C LEU A 92 9.92 3.31 -10.41
N ASP A 93 11.02 2.85 -9.82
CA ASP A 93 12.16 2.38 -10.59
C ASP A 93 11.87 1.04 -11.29
N ARG A 94 12.60 0.79 -12.41
CA ARG A 94 12.40 -0.40 -13.24
C ARG A 94 12.62 -1.71 -12.45
N SER A 95 13.59 -1.73 -11.55
CA SER A 95 13.93 -2.93 -10.75
C SER A 95 12.80 -3.29 -9.77
N THR A 96 12.25 -2.29 -9.07
CA THR A 96 11.10 -2.46 -8.18
C THR A 96 9.87 -2.89 -8.96
N THR A 97 9.60 -2.27 -10.12
CA THR A 97 8.50 -2.65 -11.01
C THR A 97 8.65 -4.09 -11.47
N GLY A 98 9.83 -4.49 -11.94
CA GLY A 98 10.08 -5.86 -12.37
C GLY A 98 9.86 -6.90 -11.26
N ARG A 99 10.26 -6.59 -10.02
CA ARG A 99 9.98 -7.47 -8.85
C ARG A 99 8.49 -7.59 -8.59
N ASN A 100 7.75 -6.48 -8.64
CA ASN A 100 6.30 -6.49 -8.43
C ASN A 100 5.57 -7.25 -9.53
N VAL A 101 5.96 -7.08 -10.79
CA VAL A 101 5.42 -7.84 -11.93
C VAL A 101 5.63 -9.34 -11.73
N LYS A 102 6.85 -9.78 -11.34
CA LYS A 102 7.11 -11.19 -11.03
C LYS A 102 6.23 -11.76 -9.89
N VAL A 103 5.86 -10.92 -8.92
CA VAL A 103 4.90 -11.33 -7.89
C VAL A 103 3.52 -11.53 -8.51
N LEU A 104 3.03 -10.58 -9.30
CA LEU A 104 1.74 -10.67 -9.98
C LEU A 104 1.68 -11.83 -10.99
N GLU A 105 2.79 -12.16 -11.66
CA GLU A 105 2.90 -13.34 -12.53
C GLU A 105 2.75 -14.64 -11.73
N ARG A 106 3.45 -14.76 -10.60
CA ARG A 106 3.32 -15.93 -9.70
C ARG A 106 1.91 -16.09 -9.14
N MET A 107 1.21 -14.98 -8.94
CA MET A 107 -0.21 -14.96 -8.55
C MET A 107 -1.15 -15.28 -9.73
N GLY A 108 -0.61 -15.41 -10.94
CA GLY A 108 -1.37 -15.67 -12.16
C GLY A 108 -2.22 -14.49 -12.64
N MET A 109 -1.94 -13.27 -12.17
CA MET A 109 -2.75 -12.07 -12.47
C MET A 109 -2.31 -11.33 -13.73
N VAL A 110 -1.04 -11.47 -14.10
CA VAL A 110 -0.48 -10.88 -15.32
C VAL A 110 0.24 -11.95 -16.12
N LYS A 111 0.48 -11.66 -17.42
CA LYS A 111 1.25 -12.48 -18.36
C LYS A 111 2.35 -11.60 -18.94
N SER A 112 3.55 -12.16 -19.04
CA SER A 112 4.61 -11.61 -19.88
C SER A 112 4.56 -12.28 -21.25
N LEU A 113 4.52 -11.48 -22.29
CA LEU A 113 4.58 -11.90 -23.69
C LEU A 113 5.91 -11.39 -24.28
N PRO A 114 6.50 -12.09 -25.25
CA PRO A 114 7.59 -11.51 -26.04
C PRO A 114 7.10 -10.20 -26.65
N GLY A 115 7.79 -9.09 -26.39
CA GLY A 115 7.45 -7.81 -27.02
C GLY A 115 7.70 -7.84 -28.54
N GLN A 116 7.19 -6.83 -29.26
CA GLN A 116 7.46 -6.65 -30.69
C GLN A 116 8.96 -6.53 -30.99
N ASP A 117 9.71 -5.94 -30.07
CA ASP A 117 11.17 -6.01 -30.06
C ASP A 117 11.57 -7.10 -29.06
N GLN A 118 12.25 -8.16 -29.53
CA GLN A 118 12.64 -9.35 -28.71
C GLN A 118 13.42 -9.01 -27.44
N ARG A 119 13.78 -7.74 -27.23
CA ARG A 119 14.52 -7.21 -26.07
C ARG A 119 13.63 -6.74 -24.93
N GLU A 120 12.34 -6.52 -25.12
CA GLU A 120 11.43 -6.04 -24.08
C GLU A 120 10.19 -6.96 -23.98
N ALA A 121 9.97 -7.52 -22.79
CA ALA A 121 8.75 -8.26 -22.52
C ALA A 121 7.57 -7.28 -22.38
N SER A 122 6.47 -7.57 -23.07
CA SER A 122 5.18 -6.90 -22.91
C SER A 122 4.38 -7.58 -21.81
N ILE A 123 3.73 -6.80 -20.96
CA ILE A 123 2.95 -7.26 -19.82
C ILE A 123 1.49 -6.92 -20.08
N SER A 124 0.62 -7.90 -19.91
CA SER A 124 -0.84 -7.73 -19.99
C SER A 124 -1.55 -8.46 -18.86
N LEU A 125 -2.82 -8.09 -18.60
CA LEU A 125 -3.63 -8.81 -17.62
C LEU A 125 -3.96 -10.23 -18.12
N SER A 126 -3.94 -11.17 -17.18
CA SER A 126 -4.58 -12.47 -17.39
C SER A 126 -6.09 -12.38 -17.16
N ARG A 127 -6.83 -13.44 -17.51
CA ARG A 127 -8.25 -13.56 -17.14
C ARG A 127 -8.48 -13.51 -15.62
N SER A 128 -7.53 -14.03 -14.83
CA SER A 128 -7.58 -13.95 -13.38
C SER A 128 -7.35 -12.52 -12.90
N GLY A 129 -6.40 -11.79 -13.49
CA GLY A 129 -6.15 -10.39 -13.19
C GLY A 129 -7.34 -9.49 -13.53
N GLN A 130 -8.00 -9.73 -14.66
CA GLN A 130 -9.22 -8.99 -15.04
C GLN A 130 -10.35 -9.21 -14.03
N ARG A 131 -10.57 -10.46 -13.58
CA ARG A 131 -11.57 -10.77 -12.54
C ARG A 131 -11.22 -10.10 -11.22
N ALA A 132 -9.96 -10.20 -10.79
CA ALA A 132 -9.49 -9.57 -9.57
C ALA A 132 -9.67 -8.04 -9.61
N LEU A 133 -9.44 -7.43 -10.77
CA LEU A 133 -9.65 -6.00 -10.97
C LEU A 133 -11.13 -5.62 -10.86
N ALA A 134 -12.02 -6.32 -11.57
CA ALA A 134 -13.46 -6.06 -11.55
C ALA A 134 -14.07 -6.24 -10.15
N GLU A 135 -13.65 -7.25 -9.42
CA GLU A 135 -14.08 -7.48 -8.03
C GLU A 135 -13.49 -6.45 -7.07
N GLY A 136 -12.21 -6.14 -7.23
CA GLY A 136 -11.47 -5.21 -6.38
C GLY A 136 -11.97 -3.76 -6.49
N ASP A 137 -12.52 -3.35 -7.63
CA ASP A 137 -13.04 -1.99 -7.80
C ASP A 137 -14.14 -1.64 -6.78
N ARG A 138 -15.03 -2.58 -6.45
CA ARG A 138 -16.07 -2.38 -5.42
C ARG A 138 -15.46 -2.14 -4.05
N HIS A 139 -14.46 -2.93 -3.70
CA HIS A 139 -13.76 -2.84 -2.41
C HIS A 139 -12.94 -1.56 -2.33
N TRP A 140 -12.29 -1.20 -3.42
CA TRP A 140 -11.53 0.04 -3.52
C TRP A 140 -12.42 1.29 -3.37
N LEU A 141 -13.58 1.33 -4.05
CA LEU A 141 -14.55 2.43 -3.91
C LEU A 141 -15.08 2.55 -2.48
N SER A 142 -15.35 1.41 -1.82
CA SER A 142 -15.77 1.40 -0.42
C SER A 142 -14.69 1.98 0.50
N ALA A 143 -13.42 1.63 0.29
CA ALA A 143 -12.30 2.20 1.04
C ALA A 143 -12.14 3.71 0.79
N GLN A 144 -12.29 4.16 -0.48
CA GLN A 144 -12.30 5.59 -0.82
C GLN A 144 -13.34 6.35 0.00
N ALA A 145 -14.58 5.90 -0.02
CA ALA A 145 -15.68 6.53 0.71
C ALA A 145 -15.40 6.59 2.23
N GLN A 146 -14.83 5.54 2.81
CA GLN A 146 -14.45 5.51 4.22
C GLN A 146 -13.34 6.52 4.55
N ILE A 147 -12.35 6.67 3.67
CA ILE A 147 -11.25 7.61 3.84
C ILE A 147 -11.78 9.04 3.71
N GLU A 148 -12.59 9.32 2.71
CA GLU A 148 -13.22 10.62 2.50
C GLU A 148 -14.11 11.02 3.68
N ALA A 149 -14.90 10.09 4.22
CA ALA A 149 -15.70 10.34 5.42
C ALA A 149 -14.85 10.68 6.65
N LYS A 150 -13.66 10.04 6.80
CA LYS A 150 -12.73 10.31 7.91
C LYS A 150 -11.98 11.63 7.75
N LEU A 151 -11.63 12.01 6.54
CA LEU A 151 -10.89 13.24 6.26
C LEU A 151 -11.83 14.46 6.20
N GLY A 152 -13.03 14.27 5.68
CA GLY A 152 -13.92 15.34 5.23
C GLY A 152 -13.48 15.92 3.89
N ALA A 153 -14.43 16.51 3.14
CA ALA A 153 -14.22 16.94 1.75
C ALA A 153 -13.02 17.90 1.57
N ASN A 154 -12.90 18.88 2.45
CA ASN A 154 -11.83 19.89 2.35
C ASN A 154 -10.43 19.29 2.50
N ARG A 155 -10.23 18.36 3.44
CA ARG A 155 -8.91 17.72 3.65
C ARG A 155 -8.60 16.69 2.56
N ALA A 156 -9.61 16.01 2.06
CA ALA A 156 -9.45 15.08 0.94
C ALA A 156 -8.98 15.83 -0.31
N SER A 157 -9.62 16.95 -0.66
CA SER A 157 -9.21 17.81 -1.77
C SER A 157 -7.81 18.39 -1.57
N ALA A 158 -7.49 18.87 -0.36
CA ALA A 158 -6.17 19.39 -0.04
C ALA A 158 -5.06 18.34 -0.16
N LEU A 159 -5.34 17.07 0.15
CA LEU A 159 -4.38 15.97 -0.03
C LEU A 159 -4.02 15.76 -1.51
N PHE A 160 -5.00 15.82 -2.40
CA PHE A 160 -4.74 15.69 -3.85
C PHE A 160 -3.97 16.89 -4.40
N ALA A 161 -4.31 18.11 -3.97
CA ALA A 161 -3.58 19.31 -4.35
C ALA A 161 -2.11 19.22 -3.89
N LEU A 162 -1.87 18.91 -2.62
CA LEU A 162 -0.52 18.74 -2.06
C LEU A 162 0.30 17.69 -2.82
N ALA A 163 -0.31 16.56 -3.19
CA ALA A 163 0.38 15.52 -3.92
C ALA A 163 0.71 15.89 -5.38
N ALA A 164 0.04 16.90 -5.94
CA ALA A 164 0.30 17.43 -7.27
C ALA A 164 1.36 18.55 -7.27
N GLU A 165 1.54 19.24 -6.13
CA GLU A 165 2.48 20.37 -5.98
C GLU A 165 3.90 19.94 -5.61
N LEU A 166 4.07 18.74 -4.99
CA LEU A 166 5.35 18.18 -4.56
C LEU A 166 6.00 17.28 -5.62
#